data_70f2ad93618285110b32170d0099c412
#
_entry.id   70f2ad93618285110b32170d0099c412
#
_cell.length_a   1.000
_cell.length_b   1.000
_cell.length_c   1.000
_cell.angle_alpha   90.00
_cell.angle_beta   90.00
_cell.angle_gamma   90.00
#
_symmetry.space_group_name_H-M   'P 1'
#
loop_
_entity.id
_entity.type
_entity.pdbx_description
1 polymer ?
#
loop_
_entity_poly.entity_id
_entity_poly.type
_entity_poly.pdbx_seq_one_letter_code
_entity_poly.pdbx_strand_id
1 'polypeptide(L)'
;MLIEAPYKDGDTVSLKLSSGEELVARLDNETSKEYTLKKPMVLIMQEKGLGLAPYMYRVSPNAKFCILVNSVSCIAKTEPEIAKQYVATTSGIQLT
;
A
#
# COMPACT_ATOMS: atom_id res chain seq x y z
N MET A 1 -30.60 -0.01 2.60
CA MET A 1 -29.60 0.29 1.57
C MET A 1 -28.28 -0.37 1.93
N LEU A 2 -27.73 -1.12 0.99
CA LEU A 2 -26.42 -1.74 1.20
C LEU A 2 -25.35 -0.75 0.78
N ILE A 3 -24.40 -0.51 1.70
CA ILE A 3 -23.24 0.31 1.40
C ILE A 3 -22.06 -0.63 1.29
N GLU A 4 -21.48 -0.73 0.11
CA GLU A 4 -20.30 -1.53 -0.07
C GLU A 4 -19.09 -0.79 0.49
N ALA A 5 -18.22 -1.52 1.18
CA ALA A 5 -16.96 -0.96 1.60
C ALA A 5 -16.14 -0.62 0.35
N PRO A 6 -15.44 0.53 0.35
CA PRO A 6 -14.65 0.93 -0.82
C PRO A 6 -13.46 0.01 -1.09
N TYR A 7 -13.10 -0.83 -0.16
CA TYR A 7 -12.03 -1.81 -0.28
C TYR A 7 -12.26 -2.93 0.74
N LYS A 8 -11.52 -4.01 0.61
CA LYS A 8 -11.61 -5.15 1.52
C LYS A 8 -10.24 -5.77 1.73
N ASP A 9 -10.14 -6.65 2.72
CA ASP A 9 -8.89 -7.40 2.96
C ASP A 9 -8.49 -8.14 1.70
N GLY A 10 -7.20 -8.11 1.39
CA GLY A 10 -6.66 -8.71 0.19
C GLY A 10 -6.50 -7.75 -0.98
N ASP A 11 -7.19 -6.62 -0.94
CA ASP A 11 -7.09 -5.62 -2.00
C ASP A 11 -5.76 -4.89 -1.96
N THR A 12 -5.33 -4.42 -3.13
CA THR A 12 -4.25 -3.44 -3.22
C THR A 12 -4.86 -2.08 -2.93
N VAL A 13 -4.34 -1.40 -1.92
CA VAL A 13 -4.90 -0.12 -1.46
C VAL A 13 -3.85 0.97 -1.51
N SER A 14 -4.31 2.19 -1.68
CA SER A 14 -3.48 3.40 -1.61
C SER A 14 -3.80 4.14 -0.33
N LEU A 15 -2.77 4.55 0.40
CA LEU A 15 -2.92 5.26 1.65
C LEU A 15 -2.13 6.57 1.58
N LYS A 16 -2.79 7.66 1.95
CA LYS A 16 -2.11 8.94 2.11
C LYS A 16 -1.81 9.10 3.58
N LEU A 17 -0.53 9.20 3.92
CA LEU A 17 -0.14 9.40 5.31
C LEU A 17 -0.21 10.88 5.68
N SER A 18 -0.44 11.16 6.96
CA SER A 18 -0.47 12.53 7.46
C SER A 18 0.85 13.26 7.21
N SER A 19 1.95 12.53 7.14
CA SER A 19 3.26 13.10 6.86
C SER A 19 3.49 13.41 5.37
N GLY A 20 2.58 13.01 4.50
CA GLY A 20 2.61 13.38 3.09
C GLY A 20 2.89 12.26 2.11
N GLU A 21 3.44 11.14 2.56
CA GLU A 21 3.74 10.04 1.65
C GLU A 21 2.46 9.36 1.17
N GLU A 22 2.53 8.87 -0.05
CA GLU A 22 1.46 8.04 -0.60
C GLU A 22 1.98 6.63 -0.74
N LEU A 23 1.33 5.68 -0.08
CA LEU A 23 1.74 4.28 -0.09
C LEU A 23 0.80 3.46 -0.94
N VAL A 24 1.34 2.41 -1.54
CA VAL A 24 0.56 1.37 -2.19
C VAL A 24 0.95 0.06 -1.51
N ALA A 25 -0.03 -0.71 -1.09
CA ALA A 25 0.22 -1.93 -0.33
C ALA A 25 -0.94 -2.89 -0.49
N ARG A 26 -0.71 -4.15 -0.13
CA ARG A 26 -1.81 -5.10 0.00
C ARG A 26 -2.34 -5.01 1.42
N LEU A 27 -3.64 -4.84 1.55
CA LEU A 27 -4.27 -4.80 2.86
C LEU A 27 -4.44 -6.23 3.38
N ASP A 28 -3.83 -6.51 4.52
CA ASP A 28 -3.98 -7.83 5.15
C ASP A 28 -5.16 -7.83 6.14
N ASN A 29 -5.23 -6.76 6.94
CA ASN A 29 -6.26 -6.67 7.97
C ASN A 29 -6.41 -5.22 8.40
N GLU A 30 -7.59 -4.90 8.92
CA GLU A 30 -7.87 -3.57 9.43
C GLU A 30 -8.62 -3.70 10.75
N THR A 31 -8.19 -2.92 11.74
CA THR A 31 -8.91 -2.79 13.00
C THR A 31 -9.27 -1.32 13.20
N SER A 32 -9.93 -1.00 14.30
CA SER A 32 -10.24 0.40 14.60
C SER A 32 -9.00 1.23 14.90
N LYS A 33 -7.87 0.60 15.14
CA LYS A 33 -6.64 1.28 15.55
C LYS A 33 -5.53 1.23 14.53
N GLU A 34 -5.48 0.19 13.69
CA GLU A 34 -4.36 0.03 12.77
C GLU A 34 -4.73 -0.72 11.51
N TYR A 35 -3.94 -0.47 10.47
CA TYR A 35 -3.95 -1.25 9.25
C TYR A 35 -2.74 -2.18 9.26
N THR A 36 -2.93 -3.44 8.93
CA THR A 36 -1.83 -4.38 8.71
C THR A 36 -1.63 -4.51 7.21
N LEU A 37 -0.45 -4.18 6.74
CA LEU A 37 -0.12 -4.11 5.32
C LEU A 37 0.96 -5.12 4.96
N LYS A 38 0.89 -5.62 3.73
CA LYS A 38 1.95 -6.43 3.15
C LYS A 38 2.63 -5.62 2.07
N LYS A 39 3.96 -5.68 2.05
CA LYS A 39 4.80 -5.09 1.00
C LYS A 39 4.44 -3.64 0.68
N PRO A 40 4.43 -2.74 1.68
CA PRO A 40 4.12 -1.34 1.40
C PRO A 40 5.22 -0.69 0.57
N MET A 41 4.80 0.02 -0.48
CA MET A 41 5.70 0.74 -1.37
C MET A 41 5.32 2.21 -1.36
N VAL A 42 6.32 3.07 -1.45
CA VAL A 42 6.09 4.52 -1.56
C VAL A 42 5.98 4.88 -3.03
N LEU A 43 4.99 5.69 -3.36
CA LEU A 43 4.84 6.21 -4.70
C LEU A 43 5.76 7.41 -4.85
N ILE A 44 6.63 7.35 -5.86
CA ILE A 44 7.64 8.40 -6.10
C ILE A 44 7.40 9.00 -7.47
N MET A 45 7.42 10.34 -7.51
CA MET A 45 7.33 11.06 -8.78
C MET A 45 8.72 11.16 -9.39
N GLN A 46 8.89 10.64 -10.58
CA GLN A 46 10.15 10.66 -11.31
C GLN A 46 9.97 11.40 -12.64
N GLU A 47 11.08 11.75 -13.29
CA GLU A 47 11.02 12.44 -14.59
C GLU A 47 10.20 11.67 -15.62
N LYS A 48 10.29 10.35 -15.58
CA LYS A 48 9.60 9.49 -16.55
C LYS A 48 8.24 9.00 -16.08
N GLY A 49 7.74 9.51 -14.96
CA GLY A 49 6.45 9.12 -14.43
C GLY A 49 6.54 8.63 -12.99
N LEU A 50 5.54 7.87 -12.58
CA LEU A 50 5.46 7.36 -11.22
C LEU A 50 6.31 6.10 -11.05
N GLY A 51 7.02 6.02 -9.94
CA GLY A 51 7.78 4.84 -9.56
C GLY A 51 7.37 4.36 -8.19
N LEU A 52 7.78 3.16 -7.85
CA LEU A 52 7.51 2.56 -6.54
C LEU A 52 8.82 2.18 -5.89
N ALA A 53 8.95 2.50 -4.59
CA ALA A 53 10.11 2.13 -3.80
C ALA A 53 9.65 1.54 -2.46
N PRO A 54 10.44 0.66 -1.84
CA PRO A 54 10.04 0.11 -0.55
C PRO A 54 9.84 1.21 0.47
N TYR A 55 8.81 1.07 1.30
CA TYR A 55 8.56 2.04 2.36
C TYR A 55 9.67 2.00 3.42
N MET A 56 10.15 0.80 3.75
CA MET A 56 11.25 0.64 4.70
C MET A 56 12.28 -0.32 4.09
N TYR A 57 13.54 0.09 4.10
CA TYR A 57 14.60 -0.68 3.46
C TYR A 57 15.19 -1.75 4.37
N ARG A 58 15.04 -1.62 5.68
CA ARG A 58 15.72 -2.49 6.62
C ARG A 58 14.79 -3.50 7.28
N VAL A 59 13.65 -3.74 6.65
CA VAL A 59 12.67 -4.71 7.12
C VAL A 59 12.46 -5.74 6.00
N SER A 60 12.31 -7.00 6.38
CA SER A 60 12.07 -8.05 5.40
C SER A 60 10.87 -7.71 4.52
N PRO A 61 10.97 -7.90 3.19
CA PRO A 61 9.83 -7.67 2.32
C PRO A 61 8.63 -8.57 2.61
N ASN A 62 8.85 -9.65 3.33
CA ASN A 62 7.76 -10.56 3.71
C ASN A 62 7.16 -10.23 5.07
N ALA A 63 7.67 -9.24 5.77
CA ALA A 63 7.13 -8.84 7.05
C ALA A 63 5.79 -8.14 6.87
N LYS A 64 4.93 -8.23 7.87
CA LYS A 64 3.69 -7.47 7.91
C LYS A 64 3.98 -6.14 8.61
N PHE A 65 3.40 -5.07 8.09
CA PHE A 65 3.61 -3.74 8.60
C PHE A 65 2.32 -3.23 9.24
N CYS A 66 2.41 -2.70 10.45
CA CYS A 66 1.25 -2.12 11.11
C CYS A 66 1.37 -0.62 11.11
N ILE A 67 0.37 0.06 10.55
CA ILE A 67 0.32 1.52 10.50
C ILE A 67 -0.91 1.98 11.27
N LEU A 68 -0.71 2.93 12.17
CA LEU A 68 -1.82 3.45 12.97
C LEU A 68 -2.83 4.17 12.09
N VAL A 69 -4.10 3.92 12.33
CA VAL A 69 -5.18 4.59 11.58
C VAL A 69 -5.04 6.11 11.70
N ASN A 70 -4.60 6.60 12.86
CA ASN A 70 -4.44 8.04 13.07
C ASN A 70 -3.34 8.67 12.20
N SER A 71 -2.46 7.87 11.65
CA SER A 71 -1.39 8.35 10.76
C SER A 71 -1.85 8.42 9.30
N VAL A 72 -3.04 7.93 8.99
CA VAL A 72 -3.55 7.82 7.63
C VAL A 72 -4.65 8.87 7.44
N SER A 73 -4.44 9.78 6.48
CA SER A 73 -5.44 10.78 6.15
C SER A 73 -6.53 10.21 5.26
N CYS A 74 -6.17 9.24 4.40
CA CYS A 74 -7.10 8.72 3.41
C CYS A 74 -6.64 7.34 2.97
N ILE A 75 -7.59 6.45 2.74
CA ILE A 75 -7.32 5.13 2.17
C ILE A 75 -8.36 4.84 1.12
N ALA A 76 -7.93 4.25 0.01
CA ALA A 76 -8.82 3.90 -1.09
C ALA A 76 -8.25 2.72 -1.84
N LYS A 77 -9.09 2.06 -2.63
CA LYS A 77 -8.63 0.99 -3.51
C LYS A 77 -7.75 1.59 -4.59
N THR A 78 -6.62 0.97 -4.85
CA THR A 78 -5.67 1.48 -5.84
C THR A 78 -6.24 1.39 -7.25
N GLU A 79 -5.97 2.42 -8.06
CA GLU A 79 -6.31 2.43 -9.47
C GLU A 79 -5.71 1.21 -10.17
N PRO A 80 -6.44 0.57 -11.12
CA PRO A 80 -5.98 -0.67 -11.76
C PRO A 80 -4.59 -0.62 -12.38
N GLU A 81 -4.24 0.49 -13.03
CA GLU A 81 -2.93 0.62 -13.67
C GLU A 81 -1.79 0.56 -12.67
N ILE A 82 -1.94 1.30 -11.58
CA ILE A 82 -0.93 1.32 -10.51
C ILE A 82 -0.92 0.00 -9.77
N ALA A 83 -2.09 -0.61 -9.57
CA ALA A 83 -2.17 -1.91 -8.92
C ALA A 83 -1.40 -2.98 -9.72
N LYS A 84 -1.49 -2.93 -11.06
CA LYS A 84 -0.73 -3.85 -11.90
C LYS A 84 0.77 -3.63 -11.75
N GLN A 85 1.19 -2.37 -11.77
CA GLN A 85 2.59 -2.03 -11.59
C GLN A 85 3.10 -2.51 -10.23
N TYR A 86 2.28 -2.33 -9.21
CA TYR A 86 2.62 -2.76 -7.85
C TYR A 86 2.80 -4.28 -7.80
N VAL A 87 1.85 -5.04 -8.35
CA VAL A 87 1.93 -6.50 -8.36
C VAL A 87 3.17 -6.97 -9.11
N ALA A 88 3.44 -6.37 -10.27
CA ALA A 88 4.62 -6.74 -11.06
C ALA A 88 5.91 -6.46 -10.30
N THR A 89 6.00 -5.30 -9.66
CA THR A 89 7.18 -4.90 -8.91
C THR A 89 7.42 -5.82 -7.70
N THR A 90 6.36 -6.11 -6.95
CA THR A 90 6.50 -6.92 -5.73
C THR A 90 6.68 -8.40 -6.05
N SER A 91 6.12 -8.89 -7.14
CA SER A 91 6.31 -10.28 -7.57
C SER A 91 7.72 -10.51 -8.07
N GLY A 92 8.29 -9.52 -8.78
CA GLY A 92 9.64 -9.63 -9.29
C GLY A 92 10.69 -9.80 -8.20
N ILE A 93 10.45 -9.26 -7.03
CA ILE A 93 11.36 -9.36 -5.89
C ILE A 93 11.55 -10.82 -5.46
N GLN A 94 10.56 -11.65 -5.69
CA GLN A 94 10.59 -13.04 -5.24
C GLN A 94 11.38 -13.96 -6.15
N LEU A 95 11.76 -13.48 -7.31
CA LEU A 95 12.43 -14.29 -8.31
C LEU A 95 13.95 -14.31 -8.20
N THR A 96 14.50 -13.54 -7.30
CA THR A 96 15.94 -13.46 -7.12
C THR A 96 16.46 -14.44 -6.11
#